data_e640baf46aec07c9a74c7f3c7c2c8f80
#
_entry.id   e640baf46aec07c9a74c7f3c7c2c8f80
#
_cell.length_a   1.000
_cell.length_b   1.000
_cell.length_c   1.000
_cell.angle_alpha   90.00
_cell.angle_beta   90.00
_cell.angle_gamma   90.00
#
_symmetry.space_group_name_H-M   'P 1'
#
loop_
_entity.id
_entity.type
_entity.pdbx_description
1 polymer ?
#
loop_
_entity_poly.entity_id
_entity_poly.type
_entity_poly.pdbx_seq_one_letter_code
_entity_poly.pdbx_strand_id
1 'polypeptide(L)'
;MRGVGAKPAKSFWADAWDRVLLRWAARIGIGWIAIIAFFAVFAPVLANGLPLWTTEFQMNADGSRGAVLTEWSPLWRGLGAVDLMLLIGTIVGVPWIAMPVSVLRLKRSHRLGILCVAIVQGGFSVVIAGWVADWLTAPNADPGIRDFATENASAVPWLVGGGVSLILALACVFMPTFRRTFSRIALVTMIGAVSTLVIVDRFDPPRPNYDRFIDLELKGRYENVYTVIPWSPTQARTNFYVLPPGTTVVSKEPDALDTSFGARTFALGTDSVGQDVLSQMMHACRLSISIGLVSTGISVLIGIVVGSLMGYFGGWVDLVLSRVVEIFMAIPVLFLLIVAAAVLPRNTYMMMAIIGLVSWTLSARFIRAEFLKMRSQDFVQGARAAGLPLRSVLFRHMLPNGITPVLVQASFAIAAAILAEATLSFLGLGPDGQASWGKLLASATGQTGTFNWWLAIFPGAAIFLTVLAYNLMGEAFRDAIDPKLRKAAH
;
A
#
# COMPACT_ATOMS: atom_id res chain seq x y z
N MET A 1 50.67 21.74 -14.16
CA MET A 1 49.67 20.79 -14.67
C MET A 1 48.50 20.77 -13.69
N ARG A 2 47.41 21.43 -13.99
CA ARG A 2 46.18 21.40 -13.16
C ARG A 2 45.51 20.07 -13.39
N GLY A 3 45.43 19.21 -12.36
CA GLY A 3 44.76 17.94 -12.41
C GLY A 3 43.29 18.11 -12.81
N VAL A 4 42.91 17.47 -13.86
CA VAL A 4 41.51 17.29 -14.27
C VAL A 4 40.83 16.63 -13.10
N GLY A 5 39.96 17.34 -12.38
CA GLY A 5 39.22 16.84 -11.23
C GLY A 5 38.31 15.68 -11.67
N ALA A 6 38.76 14.45 -11.42
CA ALA A 6 37.95 13.27 -11.63
C ALA A 6 36.69 13.41 -10.79
N LYS A 7 35.51 13.53 -11.41
CA LYS A 7 34.23 13.48 -10.71
C LYS A 7 34.22 12.23 -9.85
N PRO A 8 33.86 12.30 -8.58
CA PRO A 8 33.79 11.11 -7.72
C PRO A 8 32.94 10.05 -8.41
N ALA A 9 33.43 8.82 -8.47
CA ALA A 9 32.73 7.71 -9.13
C ALA A 9 31.34 7.57 -8.52
N LYS A 10 30.32 7.67 -9.35
CA LYS A 10 28.93 7.47 -8.92
C LYS A 10 28.76 6.05 -8.42
N SER A 11 27.93 5.86 -7.39
CA SER A 11 27.51 4.50 -6.97
C SER A 11 26.87 3.77 -8.16
N PHE A 12 27.10 2.46 -8.25
CA PHE A 12 26.48 1.59 -9.28
C PHE A 12 24.98 1.83 -9.44
N TRP A 13 24.26 1.95 -8.33
CA TRP A 13 22.80 2.19 -8.31
C TRP A 13 22.41 3.58 -8.79
N ALA A 14 23.25 4.60 -8.49
CA ALA A 14 23.00 5.96 -8.97
C ALA A 14 23.19 6.05 -10.50
N ASP A 15 24.21 5.38 -11.05
CA ASP A 15 24.46 5.31 -12.49
C ASP A 15 23.34 4.54 -13.21
N ALA A 16 22.88 3.42 -12.63
CA ALA A 16 21.74 2.66 -13.16
C ALA A 16 20.46 3.50 -13.17
N TRP A 17 20.17 4.22 -12.10
CA TRP A 17 19.01 5.10 -12.00
C TRP A 17 19.04 6.25 -13.02
N ASP A 18 20.18 6.91 -13.19
CA ASP A 18 20.35 7.95 -14.19
C ASP A 18 20.05 7.42 -15.61
N ARG A 19 20.46 6.19 -15.93
CA ARG A 19 20.18 5.53 -17.23
C ARG A 19 18.69 5.19 -17.41
N VAL A 20 18.03 4.73 -16.35
CA VAL A 20 16.57 4.50 -16.37
C VAL A 20 15.84 5.79 -16.73
N LEU A 21 16.24 6.89 -16.10
CA LEU A 21 15.65 8.22 -16.34
C LEU A 21 15.95 8.80 -17.73
N LEU A 22 16.96 8.33 -18.43
CA LEU A 22 17.23 8.73 -19.82
C LEU A 22 16.21 8.15 -20.81
N ARG A 23 15.56 7.03 -20.48
CA ARG A 23 14.57 6.38 -21.35
C ARG A 23 13.21 7.04 -21.24
N TRP A 24 12.67 7.50 -22.37
CA TRP A 24 11.35 8.16 -22.39
C TRP A 24 10.22 7.24 -21.90
N ALA A 25 10.26 5.94 -22.29
CA ALA A 25 9.28 4.95 -21.85
C ALA A 25 9.26 4.76 -20.32
N ALA A 26 10.45 4.73 -19.70
CA ALA A 26 10.56 4.67 -18.24
C ALA A 26 10.03 5.95 -17.56
N ARG A 27 10.27 7.12 -18.14
CA ARG A 27 9.72 8.38 -17.61
C ARG A 27 8.20 8.40 -17.62
N ILE A 28 7.57 7.92 -18.72
CA ILE A 28 6.11 7.79 -18.80
C ILE A 28 5.62 6.81 -17.75
N GLY A 29 6.25 5.63 -17.61
CA GLY A 29 5.89 4.65 -16.58
C GLY A 29 6.02 5.21 -15.17
N ILE A 30 7.12 5.87 -14.85
CA ILE A 30 7.33 6.53 -13.55
C ILE A 30 6.30 7.64 -13.32
N GLY A 31 5.99 8.45 -14.34
CA GLY A 31 4.95 9.49 -14.28
C GLY A 31 3.57 8.91 -13.94
N TRP A 32 3.18 7.82 -14.59
CA TRP A 32 1.92 7.14 -14.29
C TRP A 32 1.90 6.56 -12.88
N ILE A 33 2.97 5.86 -12.46
CA ILE A 33 3.10 5.32 -11.09
C ILE A 33 3.03 6.46 -10.07
N ALA A 34 3.62 7.62 -10.34
CA ALA A 34 3.55 8.78 -9.46
C ALA A 34 2.11 9.33 -9.33
N ILE A 35 1.34 9.35 -10.43
CA ILE A 35 -0.08 9.74 -10.43
C ILE A 35 -0.89 8.78 -9.56
N ILE A 36 -0.72 7.47 -9.75
CA ILE A 36 -1.42 6.46 -8.95
C ILE A 36 -1.02 6.55 -7.48
N ALA A 37 0.28 6.75 -7.19
CA ALA A 37 0.78 6.92 -5.83
C ALA A 37 0.21 8.19 -5.16
N PHE A 38 0.06 9.27 -5.93
CA PHE A 38 -0.62 10.47 -5.47
C PHE A 38 -2.07 10.18 -5.07
N PHE A 39 -2.86 9.53 -5.91
CA PHE A 39 -4.23 9.16 -5.56
C PHE A 39 -4.28 8.13 -4.42
N ALA A 40 -3.37 7.18 -4.35
CA ALA A 40 -3.30 6.21 -3.25
C ALA A 40 -3.14 6.88 -1.87
N VAL A 41 -2.46 8.03 -1.81
CA VAL A 41 -2.25 8.81 -0.59
C VAL A 41 -3.38 9.81 -0.35
N PHE A 42 -3.74 10.59 -1.37
CA PHE A 42 -4.60 11.76 -1.22
C PHE A 42 -6.08 11.49 -1.51
N ALA A 43 -6.47 10.31 -2.03
CA ALA A 43 -7.87 9.98 -2.31
C ALA A 43 -8.82 10.25 -1.14
N PRO A 44 -8.50 9.89 0.14
CA PRO A 44 -9.41 10.14 1.25
C PRO A 44 -9.66 11.64 1.55
N VAL A 45 -8.76 12.51 1.10
CA VAL A 45 -8.91 13.97 1.25
C VAL A 45 -9.55 14.61 0.02
N LEU A 46 -9.37 14.01 -1.16
CA LEU A 46 -9.91 14.53 -2.42
C LEU A 46 -11.32 14.04 -2.71
N ALA A 47 -11.61 12.79 -2.36
CA ALA A 47 -12.87 12.10 -2.64
C ALA A 47 -13.42 11.48 -1.35
N ASN A 48 -14.30 12.21 -0.67
CA ASN A 48 -14.91 11.78 0.58
C ASN A 48 -16.31 12.38 0.73
N GLY A 49 -17.25 11.60 1.27
CA GLY A 49 -18.60 12.06 1.58
C GLY A 49 -18.70 12.89 2.87
N LEU A 50 -17.60 12.94 3.68
CA LEU A 50 -17.56 13.78 4.87
C LEU A 50 -17.17 15.21 4.49
N PRO A 51 -17.78 16.23 5.14
CA PRO A 51 -17.37 17.61 4.95
C PRO A 51 -15.93 17.85 5.40
N LEU A 52 -15.20 18.66 4.62
CA LEU A 52 -13.89 19.16 4.99
C LEU A 52 -13.99 20.09 6.21
N TRP A 53 -15.05 20.89 6.25
CA TRP A 53 -15.35 21.82 7.31
C TRP A 53 -16.86 21.90 7.55
N THR A 54 -17.28 21.92 8.82
CA THR A 54 -18.69 22.03 9.24
C THR A 54 -18.82 23.11 10.27
N THR A 55 -19.73 24.03 10.04
CA THR A 55 -20.15 25.04 11.01
C THR A 55 -21.54 24.68 11.53
N GLU A 56 -21.69 24.52 12.84
CA GLU A 56 -22.95 24.21 13.49
C GLU A 56 -23.58 25.50 14.04
N PHE A 57 -24.85 25.71 13.71
CA PHE A 57 -25.62 26.86 14.17
C PHE A 57 -26.65 26.47 15.23
N GLN A 58 -26.86 27.37 16.18
CA GLN A 58 -28.02 27.29 17.07
C GLN A 58 -29.26 27.62 16.26
N MET A 59 -30.29 26.80 16.37
CA MET A 59 -31.59 27.09 15.76
C MET A 59 -32.47 27.87 16.72
N ASN A 60 -32.97 29.02 16.26
CA ASN A 60 -33.95 29.82 17.00
C ASN A 60 -35.33 29.15 16.97
N ALA A 61 -36.24 29.58 17.83
CA ALA A 61 -37.59 29.04 17.91
C ALA A 61 -38.42 29.25 16.62
N ASP A 62 -38.03 30.24 15.81
CA ASP A 62 -38.63 30.57 14.50
C ASP A 62 -38.02 29.78 13.33
N GLY A 63 -37.09 28.87 13.59
CA GLY A 63 -36.39 28.11 12.58
C GLY A 63 -35.26 28.86 11.87
N SER A 64 -34.94 30.10 12.27
CA SER A 64 -33.81 30.84 11.73
C SER A 64 -32.46 30.41 12.34
N ARG A 65 -31.37 30.64 11.59
CA ARG A 65 -30.01 30.41 12.07
C ARG A 65 -29.64 31.44 13.14
N GLY A 66 -29.25 30.97 14.31
CA GLY A 66 -28.73 31.78 15.41
C GLY A 66 -27.22 31.87 15.45
N ALA A 67 -26.64 31.90 16.65
CA ALA A 67 -25.19 31.96 16.84
C ALA A 67 -24.48 30.67 16.39
N VAL A 68 -23.22 30.79 15.99
CA VAL A 68 -22.34 29.66 15.72
C VAL A 68 -22.03 28.95 17.05
N LEU A 69 -22.33 27.65 17.12
CA LEU A 69 -22.07 26.82 18.29
C LEU A 69 -20.66 26.23 18.24
N THR A 70 -20.32 25.56 17.14
CA THR A 70 -19.03 24.87 16.98
C THR A 70 -18.60 24.88 15.52
N GLU A 71 -17.29 24.91 15.31
CA GLU A 71 -16.65 24.71 14.02
C GLU A 71 -15.67 23.56 14.13
N TRP A 72 -15.75 22.61 13.22
CA TRP A 72 -14.87 21.44 13.22
C TRP A 72 -14.79 20.77 11.87
N SER A 73 -13.82 19.86 11.71
CA SER A 73 -13.64 19.10 10.48
C SER A 73 -14.03 17.63 10.67
N PRO A 74 -15.18 17.20 10.15
CA PRO A 74 -15.59 15.79 10.15
C PRO A 74 -14.62 14.89 9.39
N LEU A 75 -14.07 15.38 8.27
CA LEU A 75 -13.11 14.65 7.46
C LEU A 75 -11.89 14.21 8.26
N TRP A 76 -11.23 15.15 8.95
CA TRP A 76 -10.01 14.83 9.70
C TRP A 76 -10.29 13.89 10.89
N ARG A 77 -11.46 13.92 11.45
CA ARG A 77 -11.88 12.97 12.50
C ARG A 77 -12.25 11.60 11.93
N GLY A 78 -12.70 11.56 10.68
CA GLY A 78 -13.11 10.32 10.00
C GLY A 78 -11.99 9.59 9.24
N LEU A 79 -10.78 10.17 9.10
CA LEU A 79 -9.67 9.52 8.46
C LEU A 79 -9.18 8.34 9.27
N GLY A 80 -8.96 7.20 8.60
CA GLY A 80 -8.38 6.01 9.22
C GLY A 80 -6.90 6.16 9.52
N ALA A 81 -6.39 5.28 10.38
CA ALA A 81 -4.98 5.24 10.77
C ALA A 81 -4.02 5.17 9.57
N VAL A 82 -4.36 4.34 8.58
CA VAL A 82 -3.56 4.18 7.33
C VAL A 82 -3.57 5.46 6.52
N ASP A 83 -4.69 6.19 6.48
CA ASP A 83 -4.81 7.48 5.78
C ASP A 83 -3.86 8.51 6.39
N LEU A 84 -3.88 8.64 7.71
CA LEU A 84 -3.01 9.56 8.43
C LEU A 84 -1.53 9.21 8.28
N MET A 85 -1.18 7.92 8.37
CA MET A 85 0.21 7.46 8.15
C MET A 85 0.72 7.84 6.76
N LEU A 86 -0.05 7.58 5.72
CA LEU A 86 0.33 7.87 4.34
C LEU A 86 0.42 9.38 4.10
N LEU A 87 -0.54 10.15 4.60
CA LEU A 87 -0.54 11.62 4.49
C LEU A 87 0.65 12.23 5.22
N ILE A 88 0.86 11.91 6.50
CA ILE A 88 1.97 12.43 7.29
C ILE A 88 3.30 11.96 6.70
N GLY A 89 3.41 10.68 6.35
CA GLY A 89 4.59 10.10 5.72
C GLY A 89 4.96 10.79 4.40
N THR A 90 3.97 11.24 3.64
CA THR A 90 4.21 11.94 2.37
C THR A 90 4.48 13.42 2.61
N ILE A 91 3.66 14.13 3.39
CA ILE A 91 3.78 15.58 3.60
C ILE A 91 5.06 15.92 4.38
N VAL A 92 5.42 15.10 5.36
CA VAL A 92 6.63 15.33 6.18
C VAL A 92 7.83 14.56 5.65
N GLY A 93 7.63 13.29 5.27
CA GLY A 93 8.70 12.38 4.88
C GLY A 93 9.35 12.75 3.56
N VAL A 94 8.58 13.13 2.54
CA VAL A 94 9.15 13.50 1.22
C VAL A 94 10.02 14.76 1.30
N PRO A 95 9.59 15.88 1.90
CA PRO A 95 10.45 17.04 2.11
C PRO A 95 11.68 16.71 2.99
N TRP A 96 11.50 15.91 4.04
CA TRP A 96 12.61 15.51 4.90
C TRP A 96 13.68 14.70 4.16
N ILE A 97 13.30 13.80 3.25
CA ILE A 97 14.22 13.06 2.37
C ILE A 97 14.89 14.01 1.37
N ALA A 98 14.13 14.95 0.81
CA ALA A 98 14.59 15.89 -0.20
C ALA A 98 15.58 16.94 0.33
N MET A 99 15.53 17.28 1.64
CA MET A 99 16.43 18.25 2.26
C MET A 99 17.90 17.97 1.99
N PRO A 100 18.75 19.01 1.77
CA PRO A 100 20.18 18.85 1.55
C PRO A 100 20.88 18.12 2.70
N VAL A 101 21.92 17.32 2.36
CA VAL A 101 22.71 16.58 3.37
C VAL A 101 23.45 17.54 4.32
N SER A 102 23.80 18.73 3.83
CA SER A 102 24.46 19.79 4.62
C SER A 102 23.64 20.25 5.82
N VAL A 103 22.31 20.25 5.72
CA VAL A 103 21.41 20.70 6.79
C VAL A 103 21.26 19.64 7.88
N LEU A 104 21.05 18.37 7.50
CA LEU A 104 20.69 17.29 8.45
C LEU A 104 21.86 16.35 8.77
N ARG A 105 23.02 16.50 8.14
CA ARG A 105 24.21 15.61 8.28
C ARG A 105 23.94 14.12 8.11
N LEU A 106 22.76 13.74 7.58
CA LEU A 106 22.33 12.37 7.32
C LEU A 106 22.22 12.14 5.81
N LYS A 107 22.79 11.05 5.29
CA LYS A 107 22.67 10.65 3.89
C LYS A 107 21.20 10.34 3.54
N ARG A 108 20.76 10.69 2.32
CA ARG A 108 19.39 10.45 1.83
C ARG A 108 18.95 8.98 1.97
N SER A 109 19.83 8.04 1.66
CA SER A 109 19.57 6.61 1.80
C SER A 109 19.25 6.18 3.25
N HIS A 110 19.91 6.81 4.24
CA HIS A 110 19.61 6.51 5.64
C HIS A 110 18.26 7.09 6.08
N ARG A 111 17.88 8.27 5.58
CA ARG A 111 16.56 8.87 5.87
C ARG A 111 15.45 8.03 5.28
N LEU A 112 15.62 7.58 4.04
CA LEU A 112 14.67 6.66 3.40
C LEU A 112 14.54 5.36 4.19
N GLY A 113 15.65 4.77 4.63
CA GLY A 113 15.64 3.58 5.48
C GLY A 113 14.90 3.80 6.81
N ILE A 114 15.10 4.94 7.47
CA ILE A 114 14.39 5.32 8.71
C ILE A 114 12.89 5.42 8.45
N LEU A 115 12.48 6.10 7.37
CA LEU A 115 11.07 6.25 7.01
C LEU A 115 10.42 4.90 6.71
N CYS A 116 11.08 4.04 5.91
CA CYS A 116 10.58 2.70 5.62
C CYS A 116 10.41 1.86 6.89
N VAL A 117 11.39 1.88 7.80
CA VAL A 117 11.28 1.15 9.08
C VAL A 117 10.15 1.70 9.93
N ALA A 118 9.97 3.02 10.01
CA ALA A 118 8.89 3.64 10.76
C ALA A 118 7.50 3.27 10.20
N ILE A 119 7.35 3.27 8.88
CA ILE A 119 6.10 2.85 8.21
C ILE A 119 5.81 1.37 8.47
N VAL A 120 6.81 0.50 8.31
CA VAL A 120 6.65 -0.94 8.55
C VAL A 120 6.32 -1.19 10.03
N GLN A 121 7.03 -0.57 10.95
CA GLN A 121 6.78 -0.68 12.38
C GLN A 121 5.37 -0.20 12.75
N GLY A 122 4.96 0.96 12.23
CA GLY A 122 3.60 1.48 12.42
C GLY A 122 2.54 0.52 11.87
N GLY A 123 2.73 0.01 10.64
CA GLY A 123 1.82 -0.97 10.03
C GLY A 123 1.70 -2.26 10.82
N PHE A 124 2.81 -2.84 11.27
CA PHE A 124 2.79 -4.02 12.15
C PHE A 124 2.06 -3.75 13.48
N SER A 125 2.28 -2.58 14.07
CA SER A 125 1.62 -2.20 15.33
C SER A 125 0.10 -2.12 15.17
N VAL A 126 -0.40 -1.58 14.03
CA VAL A 126 -1.84 -1.55 13.72
C VAL A 126 -2.41 -2.96 13.61
N VAL A 127 -1.76 -3.81 12.82
CA VAL A 127 -2.25 -5.18 12.57
C VAL A 127 -2.30 -5.97 13.88
N ILE A 128 -1.23 -5.91 14.69
CA ILE A 128 -1.18 -6.63 15.96
C ILE A 128 -2.17 -6.03 16.96
N ALA A 129 -2.27 -4.70 17.04
CA ALA A 129 -3.24 -4.05 17.92
C ALA A 129 -4.69 -4.41 17.54
N GLY A 130 -4.99 -4.46 16.21
CA GLY A 130 -6.29 -4.93 15.73
C GLY A 130 -6.58 -6.36 16.12
N TRP A 131 -5.64 -7.24 15.88
CA TRP A 131 -5.80 -8.65 16.22
C TRP A 131 -5.99 -8.89 17.72
N VAL A 132 -5.23 -8.18 18.57
CA VAL A 132 -5.37 -8.27 20.04
C VAL A 132 -6.71 -7.68 20.50
N ALA A 133 -7.17 -6.56 19.92
CA ALA A 133 -8.47 -5.99 20.25
C ALA A 133 -9.62 -6.93 19.86
N ASP A 134 -9.57 -7.52 18.66
CA ASP A 134 -10.55 -8.51 18.21
C ASP A 134 -10.56 -9.74 19.15
N TRP A 135 -9.39 -10.19 19.60
CA TRP A 135 -9.27 -11.30 20.54
C TRP A 135 -9.84 -10.96 21.92
N LEU A 136 -9.59 -9.74 22.44
CA LEU A 136 -10.11 -9.29 23.73
C LEU A 136 -11.62 -9.11 23.75
N THR A 137 -12.21 -8.75 22.60
CA THR A 137 -13.65 -8.53 22.45
C THR A 137 -14.41 -9.76 21.93
N ALA A 138 -13.71 -10.87 21.63
CA ALA A 138 -14.32 -12.09 21.10
C ALA A 138 -15.38 -12.66 22.05
N PRO A 139 -16.47 -13.24 21.52
CA PRO A 139 -17.50 -13.86 22.34
C PRO A 139 -16.99 -14.96 23.27
N ASN A 140 -15.87 -15.61 22.91
CA ASN A 140 -15.24 -16.70 23.64
C ASN A 140 -14.14 -16.21 24.61
N ALA A 141 -13.93 -14.91 24.76
CA ALA A 141 -12.97 -14.37 25.70
C ALA A 141 -13.44 -14.61 27.15
N ASP A 142 -12.47 -14.74 28.07
CA ASP A 142 -12.77 -14.84 29.51
C ASP A 142 -13.61 -13.64 29.94
N PRO A 143 -14.73 -13.87 30.67
CA PRO A 143 -15.64 -12.80 31.09
C PRO A 143 -14.93 -11.62 31.77
N GLY A 144 -13.96 -11.89 32.65
CA GLY A 144 -13.23 -10.84 33.33
C GLY A 144 -12.34 -9.98 32.42
N ILE A 145 -11.74 -10.59 31.39
CA ILE A 145 -10.94 -9.89 30.37
C ILE A 145 -11.87 -9.05 29.47
N ARG A 146 -13.00 -9.60 29.10
CA ARG A 146 -13.99 -8.92 28.25
C ARG A 146 -14.59 -7.70 28.98
N ASP A 147 -14.98 -7.85 30.25
CA ASP A 147 -15.51 -6.76 31.05
C ASP A 147 -14.47 -5.65 31.22
N PHE A 148 -13.21 -6.00 31.52
CA PHE A 148 -12.11 -5.04 31.56
C PHE A 148 -11.91 -4.33 30.22
N ALA A 149 -11.96 -5.05 29.10
CA ALA A 149 -11.79 -4.46 27.78
C ALA A 149 -12.95 -3.54 27.39
N THR A 150 -14.19 -3.88 27.78
CA THR A 150 -15.38 -3.04 27.52
C THR A 150 -15.42 -1.80 28.41
N GLU A 151 -15.10 -1.92 29.69
CA GLU A 151 -15.00 -0.79 30.62
C GLU A 151 -13.89 0.19 30.23
N ASN A 152 -12.76 -0.33 29.68
CA ASN A 152 -11.60 0.45 29.28
C ASN A 152 -11.41 0.54 27.77
N ALA A 153 -12.50 0.56 26.99
CA ALA A 153 -12.45 0.55 25.53
C ALA A 153 -11.61 1.68 24.91
N SER A 154 -11.50 2.83 25.61
CA SER A 154 -10.62 3.93 25.19
C SER A 154 -9.15 3.72 25.54
N ALA A 155 -8.82 2.96 26.57
CA ALA A 155 -7.44 2.76 27.05
C ALA A 155 -6.77 1.51 26.44
N VAL A 156 -7.52 0.46 26.15
CA VAL A 156 -7.02 -0.81 25.62
C VAL A 156 -6.23 -0.64 24.31
N PRO A 157 -6.70 0.09 23.31
CA PRO A 157 -5.93 0.32 22.09
C PRO A 157 -4.58 1.01 22.36
N TRP A 158 -4.53 1.96 23.31
CA TRP A 158 -3.30 2.65 23.70
C TRP A 158 -2.29 1.71 24.37
N LEU A 159 -2.76 0.88 25.27
CA LEU A 159 -1.92 -0.10 25.97
C LEU A 159 -1.35 -1.14 24.98
N VAL A 160 -2.17 -1.64 24.08
CA VAL A 160 -1.76 -2.63 23.07
C VAL A 160 -0.81 -1.99 22.06
N GLY A 161 -1.16 -0.86 21.48
CA GLY A 161 -0.33 -0.15 20.50
C GLY A 161 1.01 0.28 21.10
N GLY A 162 0.99 0.86 22.31
CA GLY A 162 2.19 1.25 23.04
C GLY A 162 3.08 0.06 23.41
N GLY A 163 2.50 -1.05 23.87
CA GLY A 163 3.20 -2.29 24.21
C GLY A 163 3.88 -2.92 23.00
N VAL A 164 3.17 -3.04 21.88
CA VAL A 164 3.71 -3.56 20.62
C VAL A 164 4.83 -2.66 20.09
N SER A 165 4.64 -1.34 20.14
CA SER A 165 5.68 -0.39 19.72
C SER A 165 6.94 -0.52 20.57
N LEU A 166 6.78 -0.68 21.88
CA LEU A 166 7.89 -0.90 22.80
C LEU A 166 8.65 -2.22 22.51
N ILE A 167 7.92 -3.31 22.27
CA ILE A 167 8.52 -4.62 21.93
C ILE A 167 9.31 -4.53 20.63
N LEU A 168 8.75 -3.92 19.59
CA LEU A 168 9.44 -3.72 18.31
C LEU A 168 10.67 -2.81 18.46
N ALA A 169 10.58 -1.79 19.28
CA ALA A 169 11.70 -0.90 19.59
C ALA A 169 12.83 -1.66 20.30
N LEU A 170 12.51 -2.46 21.31
CA LEU A 170 13.46 -3.31 22.03
C LEU A 170 14.09 -4.35 21.06
N ALA A 171 13.30 -4.97 20.20
CA ALA A 171 13.82 -5.90 19.19
C ALA A 171 14.84 -5.22 18.26
N CYS A 172 14.60 -3.98 17.84
CA CYS A 172 15.56 -3.19 17.04
C CYS A 172 16.86 -2.90 17.81
N VAL A 173 16.81 -2.65 19.13
CA VAL A 173 18.00 -2.42 19.96
C VAL A 173 18.88 -3.68 20.06
N PHE A 174 18.29 -4.87 20.10
CA PHE A 174 19.03 -6.13 20.18
C PHE A 174 19.60 -6.60 18.84
N MET A 175 19.21 -6.01 17.71
CA MET A 175 19.78 -6.35 16.40
C MET A 175 21.23 -5.88 16.28
N PRO A 176 22.21 -6.78 15.99
CA PRO A 176 23.64 -6.44 15.99
C PRO A 176 24.01 -5.38 14.95
N THR A 177 23.24 -5.23 13.88
CA THR A 177 23.44 -4.23 12.83
C THR A 177 23.19 -2.79 13.29
N PHE A 178 22.36 -2.61 14.32
CA PHE A 178 21.95 -1.29 14.82
C PHE A 178 22.78 -0.83 16.04
N ARG A 179 23.55 -1.71 16.67
CA ARG A 179 24.29 -1.44 17.92
C ARG A 179 25.28 -0.26 17.85
N ARG A 180 25.73 0.16 16.64
CA ARG A 180 26.69 1.27 16.44
C ARG A 180 26.02 2.64 16.24
N THR A 181 24.71 2.76 16.25
CA THR A 181 24.01 4.01 15.90
C THR A 181 22.82 4.29 16.83
N PHE A 182 23.09 4.37 18.14
CA PHE A 182 22.07 4.61 19.18
C PHE A 182 21.11 5.76 18.85
N SER A 183 21.62 6.89 18.34
CA SER A 183 20.77 8.03 17.95
C SER A 183 19.81 7.72 16.79
N ARG A 184 20.19 6.81 15.88
CA ARG A 184 19.33 6.38 14.77
C ARG A 184 18.24 5.45 15.23
N ILE A 185 18.58 4.55 16.16
CA ILE A 185 17.62 3.64 16.79
C ILE A 185 16.60 4.45 17.58
N ALA A 186 17.06 5.39 18.39
CA ALA A 186 16.19 6.28 19.17
C ALA A 186 15.23 7.07 18.26
N LEU A 187 15.72 7.60 17.12
CA LEU A 187 14.89 8.32 16.16
C LEU A 187 13.84 7.41 15.49
N VAL A 188 14.23 6.21 15.03
CA VAL A 188 13.32 5.23 14.44
C VAL A 188 12.26 4.79 15.47
N THR A 189 12.69 4.54 16.71
CA THR A 189 11.80 4.18 17.81
C THR A 189 10.81 5.29 18.13
N MET A 190 11.29 6.54 18.20
CA MET A 190 10.44 7.69 18.47
C MET A 190 9.42 7.91 17.36
N ILE A 191 9.83 7.84 16.08
CA ILE A 191 8.92 7.94 14.93
C ILE A 191 7.91 6.80 14.94
N GLY A 192 8.35 5.58 15.23
CA GLY A 192 7.48 4.40 15.35
C GLY A 192 6.48 4.56 16.48
N ALA A 193 6.91 5.03 17.64
CA ALA A 193 6.03 5.28 18.79
C ALA A 193 4.98 6.36 18.49
N VAL A 194 5.40 7.50 17.91
CA VAL A 194 4.48 8.58 17.51
C VAL A 194 3.49 8.07 16.45
N SER A 195 3.96 7.36 15.44
CA SER A 195 3.09 6.75 14.42
C SER A 195 2.07 5.81 15.07
N THR A 196 2.52 4.99 16.02
CA THR A 196 1.64 4.06 16.74
C THR A 196 0.61 4.79 17.60
N LEU A 197 0.99 5.86 18.29
CA LEU A 197 0.06 6.66 19.08
C LEU A 197 -1.03 7.30 18.22
N VAL A 198 -0.66 7.87 17.07
CA VAL A 198 -1.62 8.43 16.09
C VAL A 198 -2.55 7.35 15.56
N ILE A 199 -2.02 6.15 15.30
CA ILE A 199 -2.77 5.01 14.79
C ILE A 199 -3.78 4.50 15.83
N VAL A 200 -3.35 4.37 17.07
CA VAL A 200 -4.20 3.88 18.18
C VAL A 200 -5.35 4.82 18.45
N ASP A 201 -5.13 6.15 18.41
CA ASP A 201 -6.19 7.15 18.53
C ASP A 201 -7.26 7.04 17.42
N ARG A 202 -6.89 6.41 16.28
CA ARG A 202 -7.76 6.20 15.11
C ARG A 202 -8.13 4.74 14.86
N PHE A 203 -7.92 3.89 15.86
CA PHE A 203 -7.99 2.44 15.73
C PHE A 203 -9.35 1.92 15.24
N ASP A 204 -10.43 2.55 15.64
CA ASP A 204 -11.78 2.25 15.14
C ASP A 204 -12.55 3.57 14.93
N PRO A 205 -12.28 4.28 13.83
CA PRO A 205 -13.03 5.49 13.55
C PRO A 205 -14.50 5.12 13.39
N PRO A 206 -15.42 5.84 14.07
CA PRO A 206 -16.84 5.58 13.94
C PRO A 206 -17.22 5.60 12.47
N ARG A 207 -17.96 4.58 12.01
CA ARG A 207 -18.44 4.52 10.61
C ARG A 207 -19.15 5.83 10.30
N PRO A 208 -18.67 6.61 9.33
CA PRO A 208 -19.20 7.93 9.08
C PRO A 208 -20.64 7.79 8.59
N ASN A 209 -21.56 8.43 9.27
CA ASN A 209 -22.93 8.56 8.78
C ASN A 209 -22.99 9.80 7.88
N TYR A 210 -22.75 9.61 6.59
CA TYR A 210 -22.79 10.67 5.58
C TYR A 210 -24.16 11.35 5.50
N ASP A 211 -25.23 10.60 5.69
CA ASP A 211 -26.59 11.10 5.54
C ASP A 211 -26.97 12.05 6.69
N ARG A 212 -26.36 11.87 7.87
CA ARG A 212 -26.56 12.79 9.00
C ARG A 212 -26.10 14.21 8.69
N PHE A 213 -24.94 14.37 8.03
CA PHE A 213 -24.43 15.70 7.66
C PHE A 213 -25.34 16.40 6.68
N ILE A 214 -25.88 15.65 5.74
CA ILE A 214 -26.81 16.12 4.73
C ILE A 214 -28.14 16.53 5.37
N ASP A 215 -28.71 15.66 6.22
CA ASP A 215 -29.98 15.92 6.91
C ASP A 215 -29.90 17.17 7.82
N LEU A 216 -28.78 17.35 8.52
CA LEU A 216 -28.58 18.54 9.36
C LEU A 216 -28.31 19.81 8.54
N GLU A 217 -27.73 19.71 7.37
CA GLU A 217 -27.57 20.80 6.42
C GLU A 217 -28.92 21.21 5.85
N LEU A 218 -29.78 20.24 5.47
CA LEU A 218 -31.16 20.47 5.03
C LEU A 218 -31.99 21.20 6.07
N LYS A 219 -31.83 20.82 7.34
CA LYS A 219 -32.50 21.45 8.47
C LYS A 219 -31.93 22.84 8.81
N GLY A 220 -30.95 23.33 8.02
CA GLY A 220 -30.30 24.63 8.25
C GLY A 220 -29.36 24.68 9.44
N ARG A 221 -29.20 23.56 10.18
CA ARG A 221 -28.38 23.48 11.40
C ARG A 221 -26.88 23.43 11.09
N TYR A 222 -26.50 22.85 9.95
CA TYR A 222 -25.11 22.77 9.50
C TYR A 222 -24.90 23.56 8.23
N GLU A 223 -23.69 24.09 8.09
CA GLU A 223 -23.14 24.59 6.85
C GLU A 223 -21.87 23.84 6.55
N ASN A 224 -21.86 23.09 5.45
CA ASN A 224 -20.82 22.13 5.13
C ASN A 224 -20.00 22.56 3.90
N VAL A 225 -18.70 22.52 4.01
CA VAL A 225 -17.77 22.63 2.89
C VAL A 225 -17.22 21.25 2.59
N TYR A 226 -17.54 20.71 1.41
CA TYR A 226 -17.13 19.38 1.01
C TYR A 226 -15.80 19.37 0.26
N THR A 227 -15.25 18.18 0.07
CA THR A 227 -14.06 17.92 -0.76
C THR A 227 -14.39 18.13 -2.25
N VAL A 228 -13.33 18.10 -3.10
CA VAL A 228 -13.46 18.27 -4.56
C VAL A 228 -14.45 17.26 -5.15
N ILE A 229 -14.42 16.01 -4.66
CA ILE A 229 -15.37 14.96 -5.01
C ILE A 229 -16.15 14.62 -3.73
N PRO A 230 -17.39 15.10 -3.60
CA PRO A 230 -18.16 15.00 -2.37
C PRO A 230 -18.83 13.63 -2.18
N TRP A 231 -18.18 12.57 -2.64
CA TRP A 231 -18.68 11.21 -2.62
C TRP A 231 -17.64 10.26 -2.00
N SER A 232 -18.09 9.42 -1.07
CA SER A 232 -17.28 8.31 -0.57
C SER A 232 -17.35 7.13 -1.54
N PRO A 233 -16.27 6.34 -1.68
CA PRO A 233 -16.25 5.15 -2.53
C PRO A 233 -17.23 4.05 -2.06
N THR A 234 -17.70 4.13 -0.81
CA THR A 234 -18.61 3.14 -0.19
C THR A 234 -20.02 3.68 0.03
N GLN A 235 -20.28 4.93 -0.34
CA GLN A 235 -21.59 5.55 -0.16
C GLN A 235 -22.54 5.11 -1.29
N ALA A 236 -23.30 4.03 -1.05
CA ALA A 236 -24.28 3.52 -1.98
C ALA A 236 -25.60 4.32 -1.90
N ARG A 237 -26.19 4.64 -3.04
CA ARG A 237 -27.51 5.29 -3.16
C ARG A 237 -28.28 4.68 -4.29
N THR A 238 -29.31 3.92 -3.97
CA THR A 238 -30.14 3.22 -4.94
C THR A 238 -30.79 4.15 -5.97
N ASN A 239 -31.07 5.40 -5.60
CA ASN A 239 -31.65 6.42 -6.51
C ASN A 239 -30.68 6.84 -7.64
N PHE A 240 -29.37 6.56 -7.49
CA PHE A 240 -28.33 6.91 -8.48
C PHE A 240 -27.81 5.69 -9.21
N TYR A 241 -28.65 4.67 -9.37
CA TYR A 241 -28.32 3.42 -10.05
C TYR A 241 -27.88 3.65 -11.49
N VAL A 242 -26.65 3.28 -11.82
CA VAL A 242 -26.09 3.24 -13.20
C VAL A 242 -26.29 4.54 -13.99
N LEU A 243 -25.96 5.67 -13.39
CA LEU A 243 -25.97 6.96 -14.07
C LEU A 243 -24.77 7.09 -15.01
N PRO A 244 -24.93 7.56 -16.25
CA PRO A 244 -23.82 7.73 -17.18
C PRO A 244 -22.87 8.86 -16.75
N PRO A 245 -21.60 8.84 -17.26
CA PRO A 245 -20.63 9.90 -17.00
C PRO A 245 -21.17 11.29 -17.36
N GLY A 246 -20.84 12.29 -16.50
CA GLY A 246 -21.29 13.66 -16.67
C GLY A 246 -22.71 13.95 -16.22
N THR A 247 -23.42 12.98 -15.64
CA THR A 247 -24.76 13.22 -15.10
C THR A 247 -24.69 14.16 -13.90
N THR A 248 -25.44 15.26 -13.98
CA THR A 248 -25.60 16.21 -12.87
C THR A 248 -26.94 15.94 -12.20
N VAL A 249 -26.90 15.65 -10.91
CA VAL A 249 -28.10 15.48 -10.10
C VAL A 249 -28.47 16.81 -9.50
N VAL A 250 -29.64 17.30 -9.89
CA VAL A 250 -30.26 18.52 -9.33
C VAL A 250 -31.58 18.05 -8.74
N SER A 251 -31.71 18.13 -7.43
CA SER A 251 -32.99 17.78 -6.80
C SER A 251 -34.03 18.86 -7.10
N LYS A 252 -35.20 18.41 -7.57
CA LYS A 252 -36.35 19.28 -7.84
C LYS A 252 -37.53 19.07 -6.88
N GLU A 253 -37.44 18.06 -6.00
CA GLU A 253 -38.55 17.74 -5.10
C GLU A 253 -38.20 18.00 -3.64
N PRO A 254 -39.09 18.69 -2.86
CA PRO A 254 -38.84 19.04 -1.46
C PRO A 254 -38.67 17.85 -0.54
N ASP A 255 -39.26 16.70 -0.89
CA ASP A 255 -39.20 15.46 -0.11
C ASP A 255 -38.09 14.51 -0.55
N ALA A 256 -37.40 14.81 -1.63
CA ALA A 256 -36.25 14.05 -2.04
C ALA A 256 -35.05 14.46 -1.19
N LEU A 257 -34.39 13.53 -0.55
CA LEU A 257 -33.15 13.70 0.22
C LEU A 257 -32.03 14.47 -0.52
N ASP A 258 -32.27 14.90 -1.76
CA ASP A 258 -31.30 15.41 -2.72
C ASP A 258 -31.32 16.93 -2.92
N THR A 259 -32.24 17.66 -2.27
CA THR A 259 -32.37 19.12 -2.47
C THR A 259 -31.18 19.92 -1.91
N SER A 260 -30.43 19.36 -0.98
CA SER A 260 -29.37 20.04 -0.25
C SER A 260 -28.00 20.01 -0.91
N PHE A 261 -27.81 19.14 -1.91
CA PHE A 261 -26.45 18.91 -2.39
C PHE A 261 -25.95 20.00 -3.35
N GLY A 262 -26.79 20.97 -3.76
CA GLY A 262 -26.45 21.74 -4.93
C GLY A 262 -26.30 20.85 -6.16
N ALA A 263 -26.07 21.40 -7.33
CA ALA A 263 -25.82 20.61 -8.52
C ALA A 263 -24.49 19.84 -8.36
N ARG A 264 -24.56 18.52 -8.17
CA ARG A 264 -23.39 17.65 -8.07
C ARG A 264 -23.31 16.75 -9.28
N THR A 265 -22.12 16.67 -9.88
CA THR A 265 -21.90 15.91 -11.12
C THR A 265 -21.13 14.64 -10.82
N PHE A 266 -21.62 13.50 -11.30
CA PHE A 266 -20.88 12.24 -11.36
C PHE A 266 -19.99 12.24 -12.60
N ALA A 267 -18.73 12.65 -12.45
CA ALA A 267 -17.81 12.85 -13.58
C ALA A 267 -17.59 11.57 -14.40
N LEU A 268 -17.43 10.41 -13.74
CA LEU A 268 -17.28 9.10 -14.38
C LEU A 268 -18.54 8.22 -14.25
N GLY A 269 -19.67 8.78 -13.83
CA GLY A 269 -20.90 8.05 -13.61
C GLY A 269 -20.96 7.29 -12.31
N THR A 270 -21.97 6.43 -12.17
CA THR A 270 -22.18 5.58 -10.99
C THR A 270 -22.19 4.10 -11.35
N ASP A 271 -22.00 3.26 -10.35
CA ASP A 271 -22.04 1.80 -10.48
C ASP A 271 -23.45 1.21 -10.26
N SER A 272 -23.52 -0.12 -10.20
CA SER A 272 -24.76 -0.89 -9.99
C SER A 272 -25.40 -0.76 -8.60
N VAL A 273 -24.79 -0.05 -7.67
CA VAL A 273 -25.32 0.25 -6.34
C VAL A 273 -25.39 1.76 -6.08
N GLY A 274 -25.16 2.57 -7.11
CA GLY A 274 -25.23 4.03 -7.04
C GLY A 274 -24.02 4.70 -6.37
N GLN A 275 -22.86 4.04 -6.34
CA GLN A 275 -21.60 4.61 -5.83
C GLN A 275 -20.88 5.39 -6.94
N ASP A 276 -20.22 6.50 -6.59
CA ASP A 276 -19.46 7.30 -7.53
C ASP A 276 -18.23 6.56 -8.05
N VAL A 277 -18.13 6.41 -9.37
CA VAL A 277 -17.04 5.70 -10.04
C VAL A 277 -15.70 6.42 -9.89
N LEU A 278 -15.67 7.75 -9.95
CA LEU A 278 -14.43 8.51 -9.84
C LEU A 278 -13.81 8.36 -8.44
N SER A 279 -14.63 8.46 -7.39
CA SER A 279 -14.19 8.22 -6.02
C SER A 279 -13.64 6.79 -5.86
N GLN A 280 -14.35 5.78 -6.36
CA GLN A 280 -13.88 4.39 -6.33
C GLN A 280 -12.57 4.20 -7.09
N MET A 281 -12.43 4.79 -8.29
CA MET A 281 -11.20 4.72 -9.10
C MET A 281 -9.99 5.27 -8.34
N MET A 282 -10.14 6.41 -7.65
CA MET A 282 -9.06 7.03 -6.87
C MET A 282 -8.68 6.20 -5.65
N HIS A 283 -9.67 5.69 -4.91
CA HIS A 283 -9.40 4.85 -3.73
C HIS A 283 -8.82 3.49 -4.09
N ALA A 284 -9.21 2.90 -5.23
CA ALA A 284 -8.66 1.66 -5.75
C ALA A 284 -7.15 1.73 -6.03
N CYS A 285 -6.59 2.92 -6.33
CA CYS A 285 -5.15 3.10 -6.51
C CYS A 285 -4.35 2.61 -5.30
N ARG A 286 -4.85 2.86 -4.08
CA ARG A 286 -4.19 2.41 -2.85
C ARG A 286 -4.15 0.89 -2.75
N LEU A 287 -5.28 0.24 -3.01
CA LEU A 287 -5.38 -1.22 -2.96
C LEU A 287 -4.40 -1.86 -3.94
N SER A 288 -4.42 -1.41 -5.19
CA SER A 288 -3.57 -1.97 -6.26
C SER A 288 -2.08 -1.80 -5.98
N ILE A 289 -1.63 -0.60 -5.57
CA ILE A 289 -0.21 -0.38 -5.21
C ILE A 289 0.20 -1.21 -3.99
N SER A 290 -0.64 -1.21 -2.95
CA SER A 290 -0.33 -1.93 -1.72
C SER A 290 -0.21 -3.43 -1.96
N ILE A 291 -1.14 -4.03 -2.70
CA ILE A 291 -1.09 -5.45 -3.06
C ILE A 291 0.13 -5.73 -3.94
N GLY A 292 0.37 -4.92 -4.99
CA GLY A 292 1.52 -5.09 -5.86
C GLY A 292 2.84 -5.12 -5.09
N LEU A 293 3.07 -4.12 -4.24
CA LEU A 293 4.32 -3.99 -3.48
C LEU A 293 4.47 -5.03 -2.37
N VAL A 294 3.44 -5.22 -1.55
CA VAL A 294 3.52 -6.11 -0.38
C VAL A 294 3.58 -7.57 -0.81
N SER A 295 2.73 -8.00 -1.73
CA SER A 295 2.76 -9.38 -2.24
C SER A 295 4.08 -9.71 -2.93
N THR A 296 4.59 -8.79 -3.75
CA THR A 296 5.92 -8.97 -4.37
C THR A 296 7.02 -9.00 -3.31
N GLY A 297 6.95 -8.15 -2.28
CA GLY A 297 7.87 -8.17 -1.16
C GLY A 297 7.91 -9.52 -0.45
N ILE A 298 6.75 -10.09 -0.12
CA ILE A 298 6.62 -11.43 0.48
C ILE A 298 7.22 -12.49 -0.46
N SER A 299 6.83 -12.47 -1.72
CA SER A 299 7.31 -13.40 -2.75
C SER A 299 8.83 -13.37 -2.90
N VAL A 300 9.43 -12.19 -2.97
CA VAL A 300 10.88 -11.99 -3.10
C VAL A 300 11.60 -12.45 -1.83
N LEU A 301 11.08 -12.13 -0.64
CA LEU A 301 11.70 -12.56 0.64
C LEU A 301 11.75 -14.09 0.76
N ILE A 302 10.65 -14.79 0.49
CA ILE A 302 10.60 -16.24 0.49
C ILE A 302 11.54 -16.80 -0.59
N GLY A 303 11.50 -16.22 -1.81
CA GLY A 303 12.35 -16.60 -2.92
C GLY A 303 13.84 -16.45 -2.61
N ILE A 304 14.24 -15.38 -1.92
CA ILE A 304 15.62 -15.17 -1.48
C ILE A 304 16.05 -16.27 -0.50
N VAL A 305 15.24 -16.56 0.50
CA VAL A 305 15.58 -17.58 1.52
C VAL A 305 15.71 -18.95 0.86
N VAL A 306 14.67 -19.42 0.16
CA VAL A 306 14.64 -20.74 -0.46
C VAL A 306 15.71 -20.86 -1.56
N GLY A 307 15.81 -19.88 -2.46
CA GLY A 307 16.78 -19.87 -3.54
C GLY A 307 18.23 -19.81 -3.05
N SER A 308 18.51 -19.09 -1.95
CA SER A 308 19.84 -19.05 -1.34
C SER A 308 20.25 -20.41 -0.80
N LEU A 309 19.33 -21.12 -0.12
CA LEU A 309 19.58 -22.46 0.39
C LEU A 309 19.86 -23.45 -0.75
N MET A 310 19.01 -23.43 -1.80
CA MET A 310 19.20 -24.28 -2.97
C MET A 310 20.55 -24.02 -3.65
N GLY A 311 20.84 -22.74 -3.95
CA GLY A 311 22.03 -22.37 -4.72
C GLY A 311 23.34 -22.53 -3.95
N TYR A 312 23.34 -22.32 -2.64
CA TYR A 312 24.56 -22.44 -1.81
C TYR A 312 24.90 -23.88 -1.47
N PHE A 313 23.96 -24.64 -0.90
CA PHE A 313 24.23 -26.02 -0.49
C PHE A 313 24.36 -26.97 -1.68
N GLY A 314 23.47 -26.85 -2.68
CA GLY A 314 23.43 -27.81 -3.77
C GLY A 314 23.01 -29.20 -3.31
N GLY A 315 23.38 -30.24 -4.07
CA GLY A 315 23.18 -31.66 -3.68
C GLY A 315 21.72 -31.96 -3.26
N TRP A 316 21.57 -32.64 -2.13
CA TRP A 316 20.26 -33.04 -1.62
C TRP A 316 19.34 -31.88 -1.26
N VAL A 317 19.87 -30.79 -0.71
CA VAL A 317 19.07 -29.59 -0.37
C VAL A 317 18.47 -28.99 -1.64
N ASP A 318 19.28 -28.84 -2.67
CA ASP A 318 18.84 -28.36 -3.96
C ASP A 318 17.81 -29.30 -4.60
N LEU A 319 18.08 -30.61 -4.57
CA LEU A 319 17.17 -31.61 -5.14
C LEU A 319 15.79 -31.56 -4.49
N VAL A 320 15.70 -31.58 -3.16
CA VAL A 320 14.43 -31.59 -2.42
C VAL A 320 13.67 -30.28 -2.63
N LEU A 321 14.33 -29.13 -2.44
CA LEU A 321 13.68 -27.83 -2.60
C LEU A 321 13.28 -27.57 -4.06
N SER A 322 14.04 -28.08 -5.05
CA SER A 322 13.64 -28.01 -6.46
C SER A 322 12.34 -28.79 -6.72
N ARG A 323 12.16 -29.97 -6.09
CA ARG A 323 10.91 -30.72 -6.18
C ARG A 323 9.73 -29.95 -5.59
N VAL A 324 9.94 -29.28 -4.45
CA VAL A 324 8.91 -28.42 -3.87
C VAL A 324 8.52 -27.29 -4.85
N VAL A 325 9.52 -26.59 -5.42
CA VAL A 325 9.28 -25.54 -6.43
C VAL A 325 8.53 -26.09 -7.65
N GLU A 326 8.92 -27.27 -8.15
CA GLU A 326 8.26 -27.92 -9.29
C GLU A 326 6.80 -28.28 -9.00
N ILE A 327 6.50 -28.78 -7.80
CA ILE A 327 5.11 -29.07 -7.36
C ILE A 327 4.28 -27.79 -7.38
N PHE A 328 4.79 -26.69 -6.79
CA PHE A 328 4.09 -25.41 -6.84
C PHE A 328 3.86 -24.89 -8.26
N MET A 329 4.83 -25.09 -9.15
CA MET A 329 4.71 -24.63 -10.54
C MET A 329 3.83 -25.54 -11.41
N ALA A 330 3.60 -26.79 -11.01
CA ALA A 330 2.70 -27.71 -11.73
C ALA A 330 1.22 -27.31 -11.57
N ILE A 331 0.89 -26.59 -10.50
CA ILE A 331 -0.47 -26.10 -10.25
C ILE A 331 -0.64 -24.76 -10.96
N PRO A 332 -1.67 -24.57 -11.81
CA PRO A 332 -1.95 -23.27 -12.39
C PRO A 332 -2.18 -22.22 -11.30
N VAL A 333 -1.35 -21.16 -11.31
CA VAL A 333 -1.31 -20.12 -10.26
C VAL A 333 -2.68 -19.53 -10.00
N LEU A 334 -3.47 -19.25 -11.04
CA LEU A 334 -4.81 -18.68 -10.90
C LEU A 334 -5.76 -19.60 -10.13
N PHE A 335 -5.72 -20.91 -10.38
CA PHE A 335 -6.54 -21.88 -9.63
C PHE A 335 -6.19 -21.89 -8.15
N LEU A 336 -4.89 -21.89 -7.83
CA LEU A 336 -4.43 -21.86 -6.45
C LEU A 336 -4.86 -20.58 -5.74
N LEU A 337 -4.79 -19.43 -6.43
CA LEU A 337 -5.27 -18.15 -5.91
C LEU A 337 -6.77 -18.15 -5.67
N ILE A 338 -7.58 -18.66 -6.60
CA ILE A 338 -9.05 -18.74 -6.47
C ILE A 338 -9.43 -19.61 -5.27
N VAL A 339 -8.85 -20.82 -5.16
CA VAL A 339 -9.12 -21.72 -4.04
C VAL A 339 -8.74 -21.08 -2.70
N ALA A 340 -7.57 -20.51 -2.60
CA ALA A 340 -7.11 -19.84 -1.38
C ALA A 340 -8.02 -18.65 -1.00
N ALA A 341 -8.39 -17.81 -1.97
CA ALA A 341 -9.26 -16.65 -1.73
C ALA A 341 -10.73 -17.04 -1.41
N ALA A 342 -11.17 -18.22 -1.86
CA ALA A 342 -12.52 -18.72 -1.55
C ALA A 342 -12.63 -19.27 -0.12
N VAL A 343 -11.53 -19.83 0.43
CA VAL A 343 -11.52 -20.48 1.75
C VAL A 343 -11.12 -19.52 2.86
N LEU A 344 -10.20 -18.57 2.58
CA LEU A 344 -9.63 -17.67 3.57
C LEU A 344 -10.44 -16.36 3.69
N PRO A 345 -10.32 -15.63 4.81
CA PRO A 345 -11.02 -14.36 5.01
C PRO A 345 -10.75 -13.35 3.90
N ARG A 346 -11.80 -12.69 3.40
CA ARG A 346 -11.73 -11.71 2.30
C ARG A 346 -11.30 -10.34 2.77
N ASN A 347 -10.07 -10.23 3.27
CA ASN A 347 -9.48 -8.96 3.63
C ASN A 347 -8.20 -8.66 2.82
N THR A 348 -7.83 -7.40 2.78
CA THR A 348 -6.67 -6.92 2.00
C THR A 348 -5.36 -7.60 2.40
N TYR A 349 -5.13 -7.80 3.69
CA TYR A 349 -3.88 -8.40 4.20
C TYR A 349 -3.76 -9.87 3.80
N MET A 350 -4.87 -10.61 3.91
CA MET A 350 -4.91 -12.01 3.50
C MET A 350 -4.69 -12.15 2.00
N MET A 351 -5.29 -11.29 1.18
CA MET A 351 -5.06 -11.27 -0.27
C MET A 351 -3.59 -11.00 -0.61
N MET A 352 -2.94 -10.04 0.05
CA MET A 352 -1.50 -9.78 -0.09
C MET A 352 -0.67 -11.02 0.24
N ALA A 353 -1.00 -11.69 1.35
CA ALA A 353 -0.32 -12.90 1.78
C ALA A 353 -0.49 -14.05 0.79
N ILE A 354 -1.72 -14.31 0.33
CA ILE A 354 -2.03 -15.38 -0.63
C ILE A 354 -1.24 -15.17 -1.92
N ILE A 355 -1.31 -13.99 -2.54
CA ILE A 355 -0.60 -13.68 -3.78
C ILE A 355 0.91 -13.84 -3.58
N GLY A 356 1.46 -13.34 -2.47
CA GLY A 356 2.88 -13.44 -2.16
C GLY A 356 3.36 -14.87 -1.92
N LEU A 357 2.56 -15.66 -1.17
CA LEU A 357 2.86 -17.07 -0.85
C LEU A 357 2.77 -18.01 -2.07
N VAL A 358 2.02 -17.62 -3.09
CA VAL A 358 1.87 -18.42 -4.31
C VAL A 358 2.96 -18.07 -5.33
N SER A 359 3.45 -16.81 -5.35
CA SER A 359 4.29 -16.28 -6.43
C SER A 359 5.80 -16.37 -6.19
N TRP A 360 6.28 -16.94 -5.09
CA TRP A 360 7.70 -16.94 -4.68
C TRP A 360 8.62 -17.80 -5.53
N THR A 361 8.09 -18.78 -6.25
CA THR A 361 8.86 -19.82 -6.95
C THR A 361 9.81 -19.26 -8.02
N LEU A 362 9.37 -18.22 -8.74
CA LEU A 362 10.18 -17.59 -9.78
C LEU A 362 11.39 -16.85 -9.17
N SER A 363 11.18 -16.10 -8.09
CA SER A 363 12.26 -15.42 -7.35
C SER A 363 13.27 -16.41 -6.79
N ALA A 364 12.82 -17.57 -6.27
CA ALA A 364 13.69 -18.62 -5.76
C ALA A 364 14.59 -19.20 -6.87
N ARG A 365 14.06 -19.39 -8.07
CA ARG A 365 14.85 -19.89 -9.23
C ARG A 365 15.93 -18.90 -9.67
N PHE A 366 15.62 -17.60 -9.69
CA PHE A 366 16.62 -16.59 -10.04
C PHE A 366 17.76 -16.53 -9.01
N ILE A 367 17.43 -16.51 -7.70
CA ILE A 367 18.44 -16.53 -6.64
C ILE A 367 19.25 -17.82 -6.66
N ARG A 368 18.61 -18.98 -6.86
CA ARG A 368 19.30 -20.26 -6.99
C ARG A 368 20.35 -20.21 -8.08
N ALA A 369 19.98 -19.73 -9.28
CA ALA A 369 20.90 -19.67 -10.41
C ALA A 369 22.13 -18.78 -10.14
N GLU A 370 21.91 -17.59 -9.55
CA GLU A 370 23.01 -16.69 -9.19
C GLU A 370 23.89 -17.25 -8.05
N PHE A 371 23.29 -17.90 -7.06
CA PHE A 371 24.08 -18.50 -5.97
C PHE A 371 24.88 -19.71 -6.41
N LEU A 372 24.36 -20.55 -7.28
CA LEU A 372 25.13 -21.65 -7.91
C LEU A 372 26.36 -21.13 -8.64
N LYS A 373 26.21 -20.03 -9.40
CA LYS A 373 27.31 -19.37 -10.12
C LYS A 373 28.33 -18.76 -9.17
N MET A 374 27.89 -18.11 -8.08
CA MET A 374 28.77 -17.39 -7.18
C MET A 374 29.49 -18.27 -6.16
N ARG A 375 28.94 -19.43 -5.80
CA ARG A 375 29.51 -20.27 -4.74
C ARG A 375 30.94 -20.76 -5.03
N SER A 376 31.34 -20.83 -6.31
CA SER A 376 32.68 -21.20 -6.77
C SER A 376 33.61 -20.02 -6.96
N GLN A 377 33.17 -18.78 -6.77
CA GLN A 377 34.01 -17.59 -6.98
C GLN A 377 34.93 -17.34 -5.77
N ASP A 378 36.10 -16.75 -6.06
CA ASP A 378 37.19 -16.55 -5.09
C ASP A 378 36.76 -15.78 -3.84
N PHE A 379 35.92 -14.76 -3.98
CA PHE A 379 35.47 -13.98 -2.82
C PHE A 379 34.59 -14.79 -1.86
N VAL A 380 33.81 -15.78 -2.37
CA VAL A 380 33.01 -16.67 -1.54
C VAL A 380 33.90 -17.73 -0.89
N GLN A 381 34.86 -18.28 -1.65
CA GLN A 381 35.81 -19.24 -1.11
C GLN A 381 36.70 -18.59 -0.03
N GLY A 382 37.18 -17.36 -0.27
CA GLY A 382 37.93 -16.59 0.72
C GLY A 382 37.12 -16.30 1.99
N ALA A 383 35.82 -15.96 1.86
CA ALA A 383 34.94 -15.75 3.02
C ALA A 383 34.75 -17.05 3.84
N ARG A 384 34.65 -18.21 3.16
CA ARG A 384 34.58 -19.54 3.80
C ARG A 384 35.90 -19.91 4.48
N ALA A 385 37.03 -19.71 3.80
CA ALA A 385 38.36 -19.98 4.36
C ALA A 385 38.67 -19.11 5.59
N ALA A 386 38.17 -17.88 5.62
CA ALA A 386 38.24 -17.00 6.79
C ALA A 386 37.30 -17.40 7.97
N GLY A 387 36.56 -18.52 7.85
CA GLY A 387 35.69 -19.04 8.91
C GLY A 387 34.44 -18.18 9.15
N LEU A 388 33.98 -17.37 8.19
CA LEU A 388 32.79 -16.54 8.36
C LEU A 388 31.54 -17.43 8.53
N PRO A 389 30.61 -17.07 9.44
CA PRO A 389 29.38 -17.82 9.64
C PRO A 389 28.52 -17.81 8.37
N LEU A 390 27.81 -18.91 8.11
CA LEU A 390 26.96 -19.11 6.93
C LEU A 390 26.07 -17.90 6.61
N ARG A 391 25.39 -17.34 7.64
CA ARG A 391 24.54 -16.16 7.51
C ARG A 391 25.30 -14.97 6.91
N SER A 392 26.56 -14.76 7.30
CA SER A 392 27.39 -13.69 6.75
C SER A 392 27.75 -13.96 5.28
N VAL A 393 28.12 -15.20 4.94
CA VAL A 393 28.45 -15.58 3.58
C VAL A 393 27.24 -15.37 2.65
N LEU A 394 26.06 -15.88 3.03
CA LEU A 394 24.85 -15.78 2.23
C LEU A 394 24.36 -14.32 2.06
N PHE A 395 24.11 -13.63 3.19
CA PHE A 395 23.38 -12.36 3.17
C PHE A 395 24.27 -11.11 3.08
N ARG A 396 25.55 -11.19 3.47
CA ARG A 396 26.47 -10.06 3.42
C ARG A 396 27.42 -10.09 2.25
N HIS A 397 27.76 -11.28 1.72
CA HIS A 397 28.72 -11.43 0.63
C HIS A 397 28.05 -11.86 -0.69
N MET A 398 27.19 -12.88 -0.68
CA MET A 398 26.58 -13.39 -1.92
C MET A 398 25.33 -12.57 -2.34
N LEU A 399 24.37 -12.37 -1.44
CA LEU A 399 23.11 -11.71 -1.78
C LEU A 399 23.27 -10.31 -2.41
N PRO A 400 24.12 -9.40 -1.91
CA PRO A 400 24.27 -8.07 -2.51
C PRO A 400 24.77 -8.12 -3.95
N ASN A 401 25.52 -9.18 -4.32
CA ASN A 401 26.04 -9.38 -5.67
C ASN A 401 25.07 -10.14 -6.57
N GLY A 402 24.20 -10.98 -6.01
CA GLY A 402 23.26 -11.83 -6.76
C GLY A 402 21.82 -11.33 -6.80
N ILE A 403 21.48 -10.24 -6.10
CA ILE A 403 20.09 -9.75 -6.01
C ILE A 403 19.61 -9.04 -7.29
N THR A 404 20.52 -8.58 -8.12
CA THR A 404 20.22 -7.75 -9.29
C THR A 404 19.15 -8.33 -10.22
N PRO A 405 19.22 -9.61 -10.68
CA PRO A 405 18.19 -10.19 -11.53
C PRO A 405 16.82 -10.29 -10.83
N VAL A 406 16.84 -10.47 -9.51
CA VAL A 406 15.60 -10.55 -8.72
C VAL A 406 14.90 -9.20 -8.61
N LEU A 407 15.66 -8.10 -8.48
CA LEU A 407 15.09 -6.75 -8.49
C LEU A 407 14.44 -6.40 -9.82
N VAL A 408 15.05 -6.83 -10.93
CA VAL A 408 14.43 -6.70 -12.26
C VAL A 408 13.14 -7.52 -12.33
N GLN A 409 13.18 -8.78 -11.90
CA GLN A 409 12.01 -9.66 -11.88
C GLN A 409 10.91 -9.11 -10.96
N ALA A 410 11.26 -8.51 -9.83
CA ALA A 410 10.31 -7.90 -8.90
C ALA A 410 9.45 -6.80 -9.54
N SER A 411 10.01 -6.03 -10.48
CA SER A 411 9.24 -5.02 -11.22
C SER A 411 8.10 -5.63 -12.03
N PHE A 412 8.35 -6.76 -12.69
CA PHE A 412 7.33 -7.51 -13.43
C PHE A 412 6.38 -8.25 -12.49
N ALA A 413 6.87 -8.71 -11.33
CA ALA A 413 6.04 -9.37 -10.32
C ALA A 413 5.00 -8.42 -9.70
N ILE A 414 5.33 -7.12 -9.53
CA ILE A 414 4.37 -6.10 -9.08
C ILE A 414 3.20 -6.02 -10.09
N ALA A 415 3.49 -5.93 -11.38
CA ALA A 415 2.47 -5.90 -12.43
C ALA A 415 1.58 -7.15 -12.40
N ALA A 416 2.20 -8.33 -12.26
CA ALA A 416 1.49 -9.60 -12.18
C ALA A 416 0.61 -9.70 -10.93
N ALA A 417 1.08 -9.20 -9.78
CA ALA A 417 0.30 -9.19 -8.53
C ALA A 417 -0.92 -8.25 -8.61
N ILE A 418 -0.78 -7.08 -9.26
CA ILE A 418 -1.89 -6.15 -9.50
C ILE A 418 -2.93 -6.81 -10.42
N LEU A 419 -2.48 -7.48 -11.48
CA LEU A 419 -3.39 -8.19 -12.39
C LEU A 419 -4.09 -9.36 -11.70
N ALA A 420 -3.39 -10.10 -10.83
CA ALA A 420 -3.96 -11.18 -10.03
C ALA A 420 -5.04 -10.66 -9.06
N GLU A 421 -4.79 -9.55 -8.37
CA GLU A 421 -5.79 -8.88 -7.53
C GLU A 421 -7.02 -8.48 -8.34
N ALA A 422 -6.82 -7.78 -9.46
CA ALA A 422 -7.92 -7.34 -10.33
C ALA A 422 -8.76 -8.53 -10.83
N THR A 423 -8.12 -9.65 -11.17
CA THR A 423 -8.79 -10.88 -11.60
C THR A 423 -9.61 -11.51 -10.46
N LEU A 424 -9.04 -11.63 -9.25
CA LEU A 424 -9.75 -12.15 -8.09
C LEU A 424 -10.94 -11.26 -7.70
N SER A 425 -10.73 -9.93 -7.73
CA SER A 425 -11.77 -8.94 -7.45
C SER A 425 -12.88 -8.96 -8.50
N PHE A 426 -12.53 -9.15 -9.78
CA PHE A 426 -13.48 -9.35 -10.88
C PHE A 426 -14.35 -10.61 -10.67
N LEU A 427 -13.77 -11.69 -10.16
CA LEU A 427 -14.47 -12.94 -9.83
C LEU A 427 -15.26 -12.86 -8.50
N GLY A 428 -15.33 -11.69 -7.85
CA GLY A 428 -16.03 -11.51 -6.58
C GLY A 428 -15.28 -12.05 -5.36
N LEU A 429 -14.00 -12.39 -5.49
CA LEU A 429 -13.12 -12.87 -4.42
C LEU A 429 -12.22 -11.77 -3.84
N GLY A 430 -12.45 -10.51 -4.21
CA GLY A 430 -11.73 -9.35 -3.71
C GLY A 430 -12.03 -9.03 -2.25
N PRO A 431 -11.23 -8.15 -1.61
CA PRO A 431 -11.44 -7.77 -0.21
C PRO A 431 -12.76 -7.02 -0.02
N ASP A 432 -13.47 -7.32 1.07
CA ASP A 432 -14.75 -6.71 1.36
C ASP A 432 -14.59 -5.25 1.80
N GLY A 433 -15.58 -4.41 1.46
CA GLY A 433 -15.62 -2.99 1.86
C GLY A 433 -14.54 -2.11 1.23
N GLN A 434 -13.75 -2.61 0.28
CA GLN A 434 -12.68 -1.87 -0.41
C GLN A 434 -13.05 -1.61 -1.87
N ALA A 435 -12.72 -0.43 -2.36
CA ALA A 435 -12.81 -0.12 -3.78
C ALA A 435 -11.68 -0.84 -4.54
N SER A 436 -12.01 -1.47 -5.66
CA SER A 436 -11.06 -2.16 -6.56
C SER A 436 -11.45 -1.93 -8.01
N TRP A 437 -10.44 -1.79 -8.86
CA TRP A 437 -10.66 -1.71 -10.31
C TRP A 437 -11.27 -3.01 -10.86
N GLY A 438 -10.92 -4.17 -10.28
CA GLY A 438 -11.51 -5.45 -10.67
C GLY A 438 -13.00 -5.56 -10.32
N LYS A 439 -13.41 -5.06 -9.14
CA LYS A 439 -14.84 -5.00 -8.76
C LYS A 439 -15.64 -4.08 -9.67
N LEU A 440 -15.11 -2.89 -9.99
CA LEU A 440 -15.75 -1.98 -10.94
C LEU A 440 -15.91 -2.62 -12.31
N LEU A 441 -14.88 -3.32 -12.79
CA LEU A 441 -14.94 -4.04 -14.05
C LEU A 441 -16.01 -5.15 -14.03
N ALA A 442 -16.17 -5.87 -12.92
CA ALA A 442 -17.22 -6.87 -12.75
C ALA A 442 -18.62 -6.27 -12.81
N SER A 443 -18.79 -5.04 -12.30
CA SER A 443 -20.09 -4.36 -12.33
C SER A 443 -20.47 -3.77 -13.71
N ALA A 444 -19.59 -3.85 -14.71
CA ALA A 444 -19.86 -3.41 -16.07
C ALA A 444 -20.97 -4.20 -16.75
N THR A 445 -21.07 -5.49 -16.43
CA THR A 445 -22.22 -6.33 -16.82
C THR A 445 -23.24 -6.27 -15.69
N GLY A 446 -24.19 -5.32 -15.78
CA GLY A 446 -25.22 -5.13 -14.78
C GLY A 446 -26.09 -6.39 -14.60
N GLN A 447 -26.80 -6.47 -13.46
CA GLN A 447 -27.72 -7.57 -13.14
C GLN A 447 -28.84 -7.77 -14.18
N THR A 448 -29.12 -6.73 -14.96
CA THR A 448 -30.13 -6.73 -16.05
C THR A 448 -29.56 -7.11 -17.41
N GLY A 449 -28.27 -7.51 -17.49
CA GLY A 449 -27.61 -7.83 -18.76
C GLY A 449 -27.27 -6.62 -19.63
N THR A 450 -27.48 -5.39 -19.15
CA THR A 450 -27.07 -4.18 -19.84
C THR A 450 -25.58 -3.91 -19.64
N PHE A 451 -24.86 -3.65 -20.72
CA PHE A 451 -23.43 -3.33 -20.68
C PHE A 451 -23.20 -1.85 -20.43
N ASN A 452 -22.56 -1.52 -19.33
CA ASN A 452 -22.21 -0.14 -18.95
C ASN A 452 -20.75 0.13 -19.29
N TRP A 453 -20.51 0.73 -20.45
CA TRP A 453 -19.19 0.89 -21.04
C TRP A 453 -18.18 1.62 -20.13
N TRP A 454 -18.61 2.60 -19.33
CA TRP A 454 -17.72 3.38 -18.45
C TRP A 454 -17.16 2.52 -17.29
N LEU A 455 -17.94 1.56 -16.79
CA LEU A 455 -17.50 0.61 -15.76
C LEU A 455 -16.50 -0.43 -16.31
N ALA A 456 -16.41 -0.58 -17.62
CA ALA A 456 -15.39 -1.42 -18.27
C ALA A 456 -14.16 -0.61 -18.67
N ILE A 457 -14.37 0.55 -19.34
CA ILE A 457 -13.27 1.31 -19.95
C ILE A 457 -12.37 1.97 -18.91
N PHE A 458 -12.94 2.68 -17.92
CA PHE A 458 -12.11 3.40 -16.95
C PHE A 458 -11.26 2.47 -16.09
N PRO A 459 -11.80 1.45 -15.40
CA PRO A 459 -10.97 0.54 -14.62
C PRO A 459 -10.07 -0.33 -15.50
N GLY A 460 -10.55 -0.77 -16.68
CA GLY A 460 -9.73 -1.52 -17.63
C GLY A 460 -8.51 -0.72 -18.11
N ALA A 461 -8.70 0.57 -18.44
CA ALA A 461 -7.59 1.46 -18.81
C ALA A 461 -6.61 1.67 -17.63
N ALA A 462 -7.12 1.84 -16.39
CA ALA A 462 -6.27 2.01 -15.22
C ALA A 462 -5.40 0.77 -14.96
N ILE A 463 -5.99 -0.43 -15.04
CA ILE A 463 -5.26 -1.70 -14.92
C ILE A 463 -4.21 -1.80 -16.03
N PHE A 464 -4.60 -1.59 -17.28
CA PHE A 464 -3.71 -1.69 -18.44
C PHE A 464 -2.51 -0.74 -18.33
N LEU A 465 -2.76 0.54 -18.07
CA LEU A 465 -1.72 1.56 -17.96
C LEU A 465 -0.78 1.28 -16.77
N THR A 466 -1.32 0.76 -15.68
CA THR A 466 -0.52 0.41 -14.49
C THR A 466 0.39 -0.77 -14.76
N VAL A 467 -0.12 -1.83 -15.34
CA VAL A 467 0.67 -3.01 -15.75
C VAL A 467 1.73 -2.60 -16.78
N LEU A 468 1.35 -1.80 -17.77
CA LEU A 468 2.29 -1.26 -18.76
C LEU A 468 3.40 -0.43 -18.12
N ALA A 469 3.06 0.46 -17.18
CA ALA A 469 4.02 1.33 -16.50
C ALA A 469 5.06 0.53 -15.72
N TYR A 470 4.65 -0.48 -14.95
CA TYR A 470 5.57 -1.35 -14.22
C TYR A 470 6.43 -2.21 -15.16
N ASN A 471 5.89 -2.69 -16.29
CA ASN A 471 6.64 -3.44 -17.28
C ASN A 471 7.69 -2.56 -17.98
N LEU A 472 7.34 -1.34 -18.39
CA LEU A 472 8.29 -0.38 -18.98
C LEU A 472 9.40 -0.01 -18.00
N MET A 473 9.08 0.16 -16.73
CA MET A 473 10.06 0.41 -15.67
C MET A 473 10.97 -0.82 -15.49
N GLY A 474 10.41 -2.03 -15.44
CA GLY A 474 11.17 -3.27 -15.32
C GLY A 474 12.15 -3.50 -16.47
N GLU A 475 11.71 -3.25 -17.70
CA GLU A 475 12.56 -3.31 -18.89
C GLU A 475 13.69 -2.28 -18.83
N ALA A 476 13.39 -1.04 -18.46
CA ALA A 476 14.40 0.00 -18.31
C ALA A 476 15.42 -0.33 -17.22
N PHE A 477 15.01 -0.91 -16.10
CA PHE A 477 15.91 -1.40 -15.05
C PHE A 477 16.78 -2.55 -15.57
N ARG A 478 16.21 -3.52 -16.26
CA ARG A 478 16.96 -4.64 -16.86
C ARG A 478 18.09 -4.14 -17.75
N ASP A 479 17.78 -3.22 -18.65
CA ASP A 479 18.75 -2.71 -19.61
C ASP A 479 19.79 -1.78 -18.97
N ALA A 480 19.42 -1.02 -17.94
CA ALA A 480 20.36 -0.16 -17.19
C ALA A 480 21.41 -0.98 -16.42
N ILE A 481 21.07 -2.21 -16.03
CA ILE A 481 21.92 -3.10 -15.23
C ILE A 481 22.73 -4.07 -16.12
N ASP A 482 22.33 -4.34 -17.37
CA ASP A 482 23.01 -5.27 -18.27
C ASP A 482 24.44 -4.79 -18.60
N PRO A 483 25.49 -5.57 -18.23
CA PRO A 483 26.87 -5.18 -18.48
C PRO A 483 27.26 -5.22 -19.96
N LYS A 484 26.52 -5.97 -20.79
CA LYS A 484 26.80 -6.03 -22.23
C LYS A 484 26.44 -4.72 -22.94
N LEU A 485 25.33 -4.11 -22.55
CA LEU A 485 24.91 -2.81 -23.07
C LEU A 485 25.80 -1.66 -22.56
N ARG A 486 26.48 -1.85 -21.41
CA ARG A 486 27.45 -0.88 -20.88
C ARG A 486 28.70 -0.75 -21.76
N LYS A 487 29.16 -1.87 -22.38
CA LYS A 487 30.34 -1.86 -23.24
C LYS A 487 30.07 -1.32 -24.65
N ALA A 488 28.83 -1.35 -25.10
CA ALA A 488 28.43 -0.85 -26.43
C ALA A 488 28.23 0.68 -26.47
N ALA A 489 28.16 1.34 -25.32
CA ALA A 489 27.95 2.79 -25.18
C ALA A 489 29.25 3.58 -24.94
N HIS A 490 30.41 2.92 -24.93
CA HIS A 490 31.77 3.49 -24.89
C HIS A 490 32.54 3.04 -26.13
#